data_a5948880dcfbcbdf291df9e3cb3bf592
#
_entry.id   a5948880dcfbcbdf291df9e3cb3bf592
#
_cell.length_a   1.000
_cell.length_b   1.000
_cell.length_c   1.000
_cell.angle_alpha   90.00
_cell.angle_beta   90.00
_cell.angle_gamma   90.00
#
_symmetry.space_group_name_H-M   'P 1'
#
loop_
_entity.id
_entity.type
_entity.pdbx_description
1 polymer ?
#
loop_
_entity_poly.entity_id
_entity_poly.type
_entity_poly.pdbx_seq_one_letter_code
_entity_poly.pdbx_strand_id
1 'polypeptide(L)'
;MSRIPAPPAKASAPGRPKDLGKGAAILEAAKRMFTGHGFDGVSMDQIAAEAGVSKLTVYSHFGDKETLFAAAVKSHCEQGLPDALFAELPDMPLRERLLDIARAFFAMISAPAAIAGHRILCSPQMANSQLPQMFWEAGPKRIQAAFAELLVRRVKAGELDVPDPALASAQFFALLKGEPHAQLVFGCCAVPAAAIEPHLAASVDMFLRAYAAR
;
A
#
# COMPACT_ATOMS: atom_id res chain seq x y z
N MET A 1 54.12 -37.85 24.94
CA MET A 1 53.76 -36.58 24.25
C MET A 1 52.27 -36.39 24.32
N SER A 2 51.84 -35.60 25.29
CA SER A 2 50.40 -35.38 25.52
C SER A 2 49.91 -34.19 24.69
N ARG A 3 48.87 -34.36 23.83
CA ARG A 3 48.27 -33.27 23.03
C ARG A 3 47.30 -32.46 23.93
N ILE A 4 47.57 -31.19 24.05
CA ILE A 4 46.68 -30.21 24.69
C ILE A 4 45.47 -29.99 23.76
N PRO A 5 44.21 -30.11 24.21
CA PRO A 5 43.07 -29.82 23.39
C PRO A 5 42.92 -28.31 23.15
N ALA A 6 42.58 -27.92 21.92
CA ALA A 6 42.29 -26.53 21.52
C ALA A 6 41.05 -25.99 22.26
N PRO A 7 41.01 -24.67 22.59
CA PRO A 7 39.84 -24.09 23.24
C PRO A 7 38.62 -24.04 22.27
N PRO A 8 37.38 -24.17 22.81
CA PRO A 8 36.17 -24.13 21.99
C PRO A 8 35.98 -22.76 21.36
N ALA A 9 35.56 -22.75 20.09
CA ALA A 9 35.23 -21.55 19.35
C ALA A 9 34.09 -20.81 20.06
N LYS A 10 34.26 -19.51 20.32
CA LYS A 10 33.23 -18.64 20.88
C LYS A 10 32.04 -18.60 19.91
N ALA A 11 30.89 -19.13 20.34
CA ALA A 11 29.62 -18.91 19.64
C ALA A 11 29.35 -17.40 19.55
N SER A 12 29.11 -16.89 18.34
CA SER A 12 28.70 -15.50 18.14
C SER A 12 27.38 -15.27 18.85
N ALA A 13 27.32 -14.27 19.71
CA ALA A 13 26.09 -13.87 20.40
C ALA A 13 25.02 -13.48 19.37
N PRO A 14 23.74 -13.85 19.61
CA PRO A 14 22.66 -13.41 18.74
C PRO A 14 22.64 -11.89 18.64
N GLY A 15 22.57 -11.37 17.38
CA GLY A 15 22.56 -9.92 17.12
C GLY A 15 21.47 -9.23 17.95
N ARG A 16 21.77 -8.01 18.42
CA ARG A 16 20.82 -7.19 19.18
C ARG A 16 19.47 -7.14 18.48
N PRO A 17 18.32 -7.37 19.17
CA PRO A 17 17.00 -7.29 18.58
C PRO A 17 16.82 -5.97 17.82
N LYS A 18 16.23 -6.00 16.61
CA LYS A 18 15.95 -4.78 15.84
C LYS A 18 15.04 -3.87 16.66
N ASP A 19 15.47 -2.63 16.82
CA ASP A 19 14.71 -1.61 17.55
C ASP A 19 13.51 -1.19 16.68
N LEU A 20 12.30 -1.63 17.05
CA LEU A 20 11.06 -1.37 16.32
C LEU A 20 10.79 0.14 16.17
N GLY A 21 11.15 0.95 17.17
CA GLY A 21 11.00 2.40 17.10
C GLY A 21 11.89 3.03 16.02
N LYS A 22 13.12 2.54 15.86
CA LYS A 22 14.01 3.00 14.78
C LYS A 22 13.51 2.58 13.41
N GLY A 23 13.00 1.35 13.28
CA GLY A 23 12.39 0.89 12.04
C GLY A 23 11.23 1.77 11.59
N ALA A 24 10.34 2.12 12.51
CA ALA A 24 9.23 3.03 12.24
C ALA A 24 9.70 4.45 11.84
N ALA A 25 10.69 5.01 12.55
CA ALA A 25 11.24 6.32 12.22
C ALA A 25 11.88 6.36 10.82
N ILE A 26 12.63 5.31 10.45
CA ILE A 26 13.22 5.17 9.10
C ILE A 26 12.11 5.12 8.05
N LEU A 27 11.06 4.35 8.29
CA LEU A 27 9.96 4.17 7.35
C LEU A 27 9.19 5.48 7.11
N GLU A 28 8.92 6.25 8.17
CA GLU A 28 8.27 7.56 8.06
C GLU A 28 9.16 8.58 7.33
N ALA A 29 10.47 8.60 7.60
CA ALA A 29 11.42 9.43 6.86
C ALA A 29 11.44 9.05 5.37
N ALA A 30 11.51 7.75 5.06
CA ALA A 30 11.51 7.24 3.69
C ALA A 30 10.23 7.64 2.93
N LYS A 31 9.05 7.52 3.54
CA LYS A 31 7.77 7.94 2.94
C LYS A 31 7.79 9.41 2.55
N ARG A 32 8.19 10.29 3.46
CA ARG A 32 8.28 11.73 3.19
C ARG A 32 9.26 12.03 2.05
N MET A 33 10.44 11.44 2.10
CA MET A 33 11.50 11.72 1.14
C MET A 33 11.19 11.18 -0.25
N PHE A 34 10.74 9.93 -0.37
CA PHE A 34 10.35 9.35 -1.67
C PHE A 34 9.19 10.11 -2.31
N THR A 35 8.24 10.60 -1.51
CA THR A 35 7.14 11.43 -1.99
C THR A 35 7.61 12.80 -2.47
N GLY A 36 8.51 13.45 -1.72
CA GLY A 36 8.96 14.83 -2.03
C GLY A 36 10.00 14.90 -3.14
N HIS A 37 10.88 13.90 -3.23
CA HIS A 37 12.06 13.95 -4.10
C HIS A 37 12.13 12.80 -5.13
N GLY A 38 11.16 11.89 -5.12
CA GLY A 38 11.18 10.68 -5.93
C GLY A 38 12.18 9.63 -5.43
N PHE A 39 12.16 8.45 -6.05
CA PHE A 39 13.06 7.37 -5.66
C PHE A 39 14.52 7.71 -5.95
N ASP A 40 14.84 8.17 -7.17
CA ASP A 40 16.22 8.43 -7.60
C ASP A 40 16.84 9.63 -6.90
N GLY A 41 16.03 10.63 -6.52
CA GLY A 41 16.46 11.84 -5.82
C GLY A 41 16.83 11.65 -4.35
N VAL A 42 16.69 10.42 -3.81
CA VAL A 42 16.90 10.12 -2.38
C VAL A 42 17.95 9.04 -2.20
N SER A 43 18.88 9.24 -1.25
CA SER A 43 19.85 8.23 -0.84
C SER A 43 19.53 7.65 0.54
N MET A 44 20.05 6.44 0.82
CA MET A 44 19.93 5.81 2.15
C MET A 44 20.58 6.66 3.26
N ASP A 45 21.61 7.44 2.91
CA ASP A 45 22.30 8.33 3.86
C ASP A 45 21.40 9.52 4.25
N GLN A 46 20.71 10.10 3.28
CA GLN A 46 19.74 11.16 3.53
C GLN A 46 18.56 10.66 4.36
N ILE A 47 18.07 9.45 4.10
CA ILE A 47 17.01 8.83 4.91
C ILE A 47 17.51 8.60 6.34
N ALA A 48 18.76 8.13 6.53
CA ALA A 48 19.35 7.94 7.85
C ALA A 48 19.41 9.26 8.63
N ALA A 49 19.88 10.34 7.99
CA ALA A 49 19.94 11.67 8.57
C ALA A 49 18.54 12.18 8.97
N GLU A 50 17.55 12.07 8.07
CA GLU A 50 16.16 12.47 8.31
C GLU A 50 15.51 11.68 9.45
N ALA A 51 15.82 10.38 9.56
CA ALA A 51 15.32 9.50 10.61
C ALA A 51 16.07 9.65 11.95
N GLY A 52 17.16 10.41 12.01
CA GLY A 52 17.99 10.56 13.21
C GLY A 52 18.72 9.27 13.62
N VAL A 53 19.07 8.41 12.64
CA VAL A 53 19.77 7.14 12.89
C VAL A 53 21.05 7.04 12.08
N SER A 54 21.93 6.07 12.42
CA SER A 54 23.13 5.80 11.61
C SER A 54 22.76 5.10 10.30
N LYS A 55 23.57 5.31 9.25
CA LYS A 55 23.48 4.58 7.98
C LYS A 55 23.42 3.07 8.18
N LEU A 56 24.29 2.54 9.06
CA LEU A 56 24.32 1.11 9.39
C LEU A 56 22.97 0.64 9.95
N THR A 57 22.27 1.47 10.72
CA THR A 57 20.95 1.15 11.25
C THR A 57 19.94 1.00 10.12
N VAL A 58 19.92 1.90 9.12
CA VAL A 58 19.01 1.80 7.97
C VAL A 58 19.27 0.50 7.20
N TYR A 59 20.52 0.21 6.86
CA TYR A 59 20.87 -1.03 6.15
C TYR A 59 20.56 -2.29 6.96
N SER A 60 20.74 -2.26 8.29
CA SER A 60 20.41 -3.42 9.13
C SER A 60 18.91 -3.70 9.18
N HIS A 61 18.06 -2.67 9.05
CA HIS A 61 16.60 -2.82 9.07
C HIS A 61 16.03 -3.22 7.71
N PHE A 62 16.49 -2.62 6.63
CA PHE A 62 15.86 -2.71 5.33
C PHE A 62 16.74 -3.31 4.22
N GLY A 63 18.05 -3.44 4.44
CA GLY A 63 18.98 -4.03 3.47
C GLY A 63 19.37 -3.06 2.36
N ASP A 64 18.42 -2.69 1.48
CA ASP A 64 18.63 -1.80 0.35
C ASP A 64 17.50 -0.77 0.20
N LYS A 65 17.67 0.13 -0.76
CA LYS A 65 16.75 1.24 -1.01
C LYS A 65 15.44 0.74 -1.62
N GLU A 66 15.51 -0.26 -2.45
CA GLU A 66 14.39 -0.92 -3.11
C GLU A 66 13.47 -1.59 -2.08
N THR A 67 14.04 -2.35 -1.17
CA THR A 67 13.30 -2.98 -0.06
C THR A 67 12.66 -1.94 0.86
N LEU A 68 13.37 -0.85 1.16
CA LEU A 68 12.82 0.26 1.95
C LEU A 68 11.67 0.96 1.21
N PHE A 69 11.79 1.16 -0.11
CA PHE A 69 10.71 1.71 -0.92
C PHE A 69 9.46 0.82 -0.91
N ALA A 70 9.62 -0.48 -1.13
CA ALA A 70 8.50 -1.43 -1.06
C ALA A 70 7.84 -1.43 0.33
N ALA A 71 8.63 -1.37 1.41
CA ALA A 71 8.12 -1.24 2.77
C ALA A 71 7.38 0.08 3.00
N ALA A 72 7.85 1.19 2.43
CA ALA A 72 7.20 2.49 2.51
C ALA A 72 5.85 2.50 1.79
N VAL A 73 5.77 1.93 0.58
CA VAL A 73 4.52 1.76 -0.18
C VAL A 73 3.53 0.89 0.60
N LYS A 74 3.98 -0.26 1.09
CA LYS A 74 3.15 -1.16 1.91
C LYS A 74 2.58 -0.43 3.12
N SER A 75 3.43 0.24 3.90
CA SER A 75 3.01 0.99 5.08
C SER A 75 2.01 2.11 4.76
N HIS A 76 2.20 2.83 3.64
CA HIS A 76 1.25 3.84 3.18
C HIS A 76 -0.12 3.23 2.88
N CYS A 77 -0.15 2.09 2.20
CA CYS A 77 -1.40 1.38 1.90
C CYS A 77 -2.09 0.85 3.16
N GLU A 78 -1.32 0.29 4.11
CA GLU A 78 -1.86 -0.22 5.39
C GLU A 78 -2.43 0.91 6.28
N GLN A 79 -1.85 2.09 6.22
CA GLN A 79 -2.37 3.26 6.93
C GLN A 79 -3.62 3.84 6.26
N GLY A 80 -3.67 3.88 4.94
CA GLY A 80 -4.82 4.38 4.18
C GLY A 80 -5.99 3.40 4.12
N LEU A 81 -5.69 2.11 4.00
CA LEU A 81 -6.67 1.01 4.03
C LEU A 81 -6.22 -0.05 5.04
N PRO A 82 -6.51 0.12 6.32
CA PRO A 82 -6.23 -0.89 7.33
C PRO A 82 -6.95 -2.20 7.08
N ASP A 83 -6.33 -3.32 7.43
CA ASP A 83 -6.91 -4.66 7.29
C ASP A 83 -8.27 -4.79 8.00
N ALA A 84 -8.50 -3.99 9.05
CA ALA A 84 -9.79 -3.89 9.74
C ALA A 84 -10.95 -3.50 8.82
N LEU A 85 -10.70 -2.73 7.75
CA LEU A 85 -11.72 -2.42 6.74
C LEU A 85 -12.14 -3.65 5.93
N PHE A 86 -11.32 -4.67 5.85
CA PHE A 86 -11.63 -5.93 5.16
C PHE A 86 -12.05 -7.06 6.12
N ALA A 87 -11.95 -6.85 7.46
CA ALA A 87 -12.34 -7.84 8.46
C ALA A 87 -13.87 -8.00 8.55
N GLU A 88 -14.41 -9.04 9.14
CA GLU A 88 -15.86 -9.20 9.32
C GLU A 88 -16.39 -8.28 10.43
N LEU A 89 -17.44 -7.53 10.12
CA LEU A 89 -18.25 -6.79 11.08
C LEU A 89 -19.70 -7.24 10.91
N PRO A 90 -20.22 -8.09 11.80
CA PRO A 90 -21.51 -8.77 11.63
C PRO A 90 -22.71 -7.79 11.48
N ASP A 91 -22.63 -6.64 12.12
CA ASP A 91 -23.76 -5.70 12.22
C ASP A 91 -23.75 -4.58 11.18
N MET A 92 -22.79 -4.58 10.25
CA MET A 92 -22.68 -3.54 9.22
C MET A 92 -23.21 -4.02 7.88
N PRO A 93 -24.22 -3.34 7.27
CA PRO A 93 -24.69 -3.66 5.93
C PRO A 93 -23.56 -3.64 4.91
N LEU A 94 -23.57 -4.60 3.98
CA LEU A 94 -22.50 -4.73 2.97
C LEU A 94 -22.28 -3.42 2.18
N ARG A 95 -23.37 -2.73 1.80
CA ARG A 95 -23.29 -1.46 1.09
C ARG A 95 -22.50 -0.39 1.85
N GLU A 96 -22.77 -0.24 3.13
CA GLU A 96 -22.08 0.74 3.98
C GLU A 96 -20.60 0.40 4.09
N ARG A 97 -20.30 -0.86 4.26
CA ARG A 97 -18.93 -1.34 4.29
C ARG A 97 -18.17 -1.08 3.00
N LEU A 98 -18.76 -1.39 1.84
CA LEU A 98 -18.13 -1.09 0.56
C LEU A 98 -17.93 0.41 0.36
N LEU A 99 -18.83 1.23 0.90
CA LEU A 99 -18.71 2.67 0.83
C LEU A 99 -17.58 3.20 1.73
N ASP A 100 -17.38 2.63 2.92
CA ASP A 100 -16.26 2.98 3.80
C ASP A 100 -14.91 2.59 3.17
N ILE A 101 -14.83 1.41 2.54
CA ILE A 101 -13.65 1.00 1.76
C ILE A 101 -13.42 1.98 0.59
N ALA A 102 -14.48 2.37 -0.11
CA ALA A 102 -14.40 3.29 -1.24
C ALA A 102 -13.88 4.67 -0.81
N ARG A 103 -14.40 5.22 0.29
CA ARG A 103 -13.96 6.50 0.85
C ARG A 103 -12.49 6.47 1.27
N ALA A 104 -12.10 5.46 2.04
CA ALA A 104 -10.72 5.29 2.49
C ALA A 104 -9.75 5.11 1.30
N PHE A 105 -10.11 4.29 0.34
CA PHE A 105 -9.32 4.09 -0.88
C PHE A 105 -9.17 5.38 -1.67
N PHE A 106 -10.27 6.07 -1.96
CA PHE A 106 -10.23 7.30 -2.74
C PHE A 106 -9.43 8.40 -2.04
N ALA A 107 -9.60 8.56 -0.72
CA ALA A 107 -8.81 9.50 0.08
C ALA A 107 -7.30 9.20 -0.01
N MET A 108 -6.92 7.93 0.09
CA MET A 108 -5.52 7.49 -0.01
C MET A 108 -4.91 7.82 -1.38
N ILE A 109 -5.58 7.46 -2.48
CA ILE A 109 -5.03 7.62 -3.84
C ILE A 109 -5.12 9.05 -4.37
N SER A 110 -6.01 9.89 -3.81
CA SER A 110 -6.18 11.30 -4.21
C SER A 110 -5.34 12.27 -3.39
N ALA A 111 -4.64 11.81 -2.36
CA ALA A 111 -3.71 12.63 -1.61
C ALA A 111 -2.64 13.23 -2.55
N PRO A 112 -2.23 14.50 -2.37
CA PRO A 112 -1.28 15.17 -3.26
C PRO A 112 0.00 14.35 -3.49
N ALA A 113 0.50 13.70 -2.44
CA ALA A 113 1.65 12.82 -2.46
C ALA A 113 1.45 11.58 -3.34
N ALA A 114 0.27 10.94 -3.25
CA ALA A 114 -0.07 9.77 -4.05
C ALA A 114 -0.21 10.13 -5.54
N ILE A 115 -0.83 11.27 -5.85
CA ILE A 115 -0.94 11.79 -7.23
C ILE A 115 0.44 12.10 -7.81
N ALA A 116 1.32 12.76 -7.05
CA ALA A 116 2.71 13.02 -7.49
C ALA A 116 3.46 11.72 -7.77
N GLY A 117 3.38 10.76 -6.85
CA GLY A 117 3.98 9.43 -7.02
C GLY A 117 3.43 8.69 -8.25
N HIS A 118 2.12 8.74 -8.47
CA HIS A 118 1.48 8.13 -9.65
C HIS A 118 2.01 8.73 -10.96
N ARG A 119 2.13 10.06 -11.04
CA ARG A 119 2.70 10.75 -12.22
C ARG A 119 4.14 10.31 -12.49
N ILE A 120 4.96 10.18 -11.45
CA ILE A 120 6.35 9.71 -11.58
C ILE A 120 6.37 8.28 -12.11
N LEU A 121 5.60 7.37 -11.53
CA LEU A 121 5.55 5.96 -11.93
C LEU A 121 5.05 5.75 -13.37
N CYS A 122 4.20 6.65 -13.87
CA CYS A 122 3.69 6.63 -15.24
C CYS A 122 4.57 7.42 -16.23
N SER A 123 5.69 8.00 -15.78
CA SER A 123 6.55 8.79 -16.65
C SER A 123 7.41 7.92 -17.57
N PRO A 124 7.84 8.42 -18.76
CA PRO A 124 8.71 7.68 -19.67
C PRO A 124 10.02 7.21 -19.03
N GLN A 125 10.55 7.94 -18.05
CA GLN A 125 11.76 7.60 -17.32
C GLN A 125 11.65 6.28 -16.55
N MET A 126 10.43 5.88 -16.20
CA MET A 126 10.15 4.64 -15.48
C MET A 126 9.92 3.42 -16.39
N ALA A 127 9.88 3.58 -17.72
CA ALA A 127 9.53 2.52 -18.66
C ALA A 127 10.42 1.26 -18.54
N ASN A 128 11.69 1.42 -18.18
CA ASN A 128 12.65 0.32 -18.00
C ASN A 128 13.06 0.12 -16.52
N SER A 129 12.36 0.76 -15.60
CA SER A 129 12.60 0.66 -14.16
C SER A 129 11.79 -0.50 -13.56
N GLN A 130 12.32 -1.15 -12.53
CA GLN A 130 11.57 -2.13 -11.74
C GLN A 130 10.60 -1.46 -10.73
N LEU A 131 10.71 -0.15 -10.53
CA LEU A 131 9.92 0.59 -9.54
C LEU A 131 8.39 0.45 -9.72
N PRO A 132 7.83 0.56 -10.94
CA PRO A 132 6.39 0.38 -11.14
C PRO A 132 5.92 -1.02 -10.72
N GLN A 133 6.71 -2.06 -11.01
CA GLN A 133 6.39 -3.42 -10.59
C GLN A 133 6.46 -3.57 -9.06
N MET A 134 7.51 -3.05 -8.44
CA MET A 134 7.67 -3.08 -6.97
C MET A 134 6.53 -2.34 -6.27
N PHE A 135 6.15 -1.17 -6.78
CA PHE A 135 4.99 -0.42 -6.28
C PHE A 135 3.70 -1.24 -6.39
N TRP A 136 3.47 -1.86 -7.56
CA TRP A 136 2.28 -2.68 -7.82
C TRP A 136 2.18 -3.86 -6.84
N GLU A 137 3.27 -4.61 -6.66
CA GLU A 137 3.33 -5.77 -5.76
C GLU A 137 3.19 -5.37 -4.28
N ALA A 138 3.82 -4.27 -3.86
CA ALA A 138 3.82 -3.83 -2.47
C ALA A 138 2.49 -3.20 -2.02
N GLY A 139 1.75 -2.56 -2.94
CA GLY A 139 0.53 -1.82 -2.64
C GLY A 139 -0.72 -2.37 -3.33
N PRO A 140 -1.02 -2.00 -4.59
CA PRO A 140 -2.29 -2.29 -5.26
C PRO A 140 -2.69 -3.76 -5.26
N LYS A 141 -1.75 -4.66 -5.55
CA LYS A 141 -2.01 -6.10 -5.59
C LYS A 141 -2.42 -6.66 -4.22
N ARG A 142 -1.82 -6.16 -3.15
CA ARG A 142 -2.17 -6.56 -1.78
C ARG A 142 -3.58 -6.11 -1.40
N ILE A 143 -3.92 -4.87 -1.72
CA ILE A 143 -5.27 -4.31 -1.48
C ILE A 143 -6.31 -5.13 -2.25
N GLN A 144 -6.05 -5.42 -3.53
CA GLN A 144 -6.95 -6.22 -4.34
C GLN A 144 -7.12 -7.64 -3.79
N ALA A 145 -6.05 -8.27 -3.31
CA ALA A 145 -6.12 -9.60 -2.70
C ALA A 145 -6.98 -9.59 -1.42
N ALA A 146 -6.77 -8.63 -0.52
CA ALA A 146 -7.54 -8.50 0.71
C ALA A 146 -9.04 -8.27 0.42
N PHE A 147 -9.37 -7.45 -0.59
CA PHE A 147 -10.75 -7.24 -1.00
C PHE A 147 -11.36 -8.48 -1.68
N ALA A 148 -10.61 -9.20 -2.50
CA ALA A 148 -11.07 -10.46 -3.10
C ALA A 148 -11.41 -11.50 -2.02
N GLU A 149 -10.63 -11.59 -0.94
CA GLU A 149 -10.94 -12.44 0.21
C GLU A 149 -12.25 -12.03 0.91
N LEU A 150 -12.51 -10.72 1.04
CA LEU A 150 -13.79 -10.22 1.54
C LEU A 150 -14.93 -10.70 0.63
N LEU A 151 -14.80 -10.55 -0.70
CA LEU A 151 -15.81 -11.00 -1.66
C LEU A 151 -16.09 -12.51 -1.54
N VAL A 152 -15.05 -13.33 -1.41
CA VAL A 152 -15.19 -14.78 -1.18
C VAL A 152 -16.04 -15.08 0.06
N ARG A 153 -15.84 -14.34 1.15
CA ARG A 153 -16.65 -14.50 2.36
C ARG A 153 -18.11 -14.11 2.15
N ARG A 154 -18.37 -13.02 1.38
CA ARG A 154 -19.75 -12.56 1.09
C ARG A 154 -20.50 -13.50 0.13
N VAL A 155 -19.77 -14.12 -0.81
CA VAL A 155 -20.34 -15.20 -1.64
C VAL A 155 -20.72 -16.41 -0.78
N LYS A 156 -19.85 -16.85 0.13
CA LYS A 156 -20.14 -17.94 1.06
C LYS A 156 -21.34 -17.65 1.99
N ALA A 157 -21.53 -16.38 2.34
CA ALA A 157 -22.69 -15.94 3.12
C ALA A 157 -23.98 -15.82 2.29
N GLY A 158 -23.92 -16.01 0.96
CA GLY A 158 -25.07 -15.89 0.07
C GLY A 158 -25.49 -14.45 -0.23
N GLU A 159 -24.66 -13.45 0.10
CA GLU A 159 -24.94 -12.03 -0.13
C GLU A 159 -24.60 -11.56 -1.54
N LEU A 160 -23.62 -12.24 -2.17
CA LEU A 160 -23.14 -11.92 -3.52
C LEU A 160 -23.03 -13.19 -4.38
N ASP A 161 -23.13 -13.00 -5.70
CA ASP A 161 -22.80 -13.97 -6.74
C ASP A 161 -21.61 -13.44 -7.56
N VAL A 162 -20.38 -13.82 -7.17
CA VAL A 162 -19.13 -13.35 -7.78
C VAL A 162 -18.36 -14.54 -8.33
N PRO A 163 -18.43 -14.82 -9.64
CA PRO A 163 -17.73 -15.96 -10.25
C PRO A 163 -16.20 -15.88 -10.16
N ASP A 164 -15.66 -14.65 -10.28
CA ASP A 164 -14.22 -14.37 -10.19
C ASP A 164 -13.96 -13.22 -9.20
N PRO A 165 -13.68 -13.52 -7.93
CA PRO A 165 -13.40 -12.50 -6.92
C PRO A 165 -12.17 -11.62 -7.21
N ALA A 166 -11.15 -12.14 -7.91
CA ALA A 166 -9.97 -11.36 -8.24
C ALA A 166 -10.29 -10.32 -9.32
N LEU A 167 -11.00 -10.71 -10.37
CA LEU A 167 -11.47 -9.80 -11.41
C LEU A 167 -12.43 -8.76 -10.84
N ALA A 168 -13.41 -9.19 -10.04
CA ALA A 168 -14.37 -8.28 -9.41
C ALA A 168 -13.69 -7.26 -8.50
N SER A 169 -12.66 -7.68 -7.76
CA SER A 169 -11.85 -6.77 -6.97
C SER A 169 -11.16 -5.71 -7.83
N ALA A 170 -10.52 -6.11 -8.91
CA ALA A 170 -9.88 -5.17 -9.84
C ALA A 170 -10.88 -4.17 -10.44
N GLN A 171 -12.07 -4.65 -10.82
CA GLN A 171 -13.17 -3.83 -11.35
C GLN A 171 -13.69 -2.83 -10.32
N PHE A 172 -13.87 -3.25 -9.05
CA PHE A 172 -14.29 -2.36 -7.98
C PHE A 172 -13.37 -1.15 -7.83
N PHE A 173 -12.07 -1.38 -7.68
CA PHE A 173 -11.10 -0.30 -7.54
C PHE A 173 -10.93 0.53 -8.82
N ALA A 174 -11.16 -0.04 -10.00
CA ALA A 174 -11.19 0.70 -11.25
C ALA A 174 -12.38 1.66 -11.32
N LEU A 175 -13.59 1.23 -10.93
CA LEU A 175 -14.77 2.07 -10.83
C LEU A 175 -14.57 3.24 -9.87
N LEU A 176 -14.02 2.99 -8.70
CA LEU A 176 -13.76 4.03 -7.68
C LEU A 176 -12.79 5.11 -8.17
N LYS A 177 -11.78 4.75 -8.97
CA LYS A 177 -10.88 5.74 -9.58
C LYS A 177 -11.65 6.66 -10.52
N GLY A 178 -12.24 6.09 -11.53
CA GLY A 178 -13.05 6.78 -12.52
C GLY A 178 -12.48 8.09 -13.06
N GLU A 179 -13.34 8.96 -13.52
CA GLU A 179 -12.98 10.28 -14.04
C GLU A 179 -12.38 11.22 -12.96
N PRO A 180 -12.90 11.27 -11.70
CA PRO A 180 -12.33 12.17 -10.71
C PRO A 180 -10.84 11.95 -10.45
N HIS A 181 -10.39 10.69 -10.34
CA HIS A 181 -8.97 10.41 -10.14
C HIS A 181 -8.14 10.74 -11.39
N ALA A 182 -8.66 10.47 -12.59
CA ALA A 182 -7.99 10.83 -13.84
C ALA A 182 -7.77 12.36 -13.94
N GLN A 183 -8.77 13.16 -13.59
CA GLN A 183 -8.67 14.63 -13.57
C GLN A 183 -7.59 15.10 -12.58
N LEU A 184 -7.49 14.48 -11.40
CA LEU A 184 -6.42 14.78 -10.43
C LEU A 184 -5.03 14.42 -10.97
N VAL A 185 -4.90 13.26 -11.63
CA VAL A 185 -3.62 12.82 -12.22
C VAL A 185 -3.19 13.74 -13.35
N PHE A 186 -4.09 14.09 -14.27
CA PHE A 186 -3.79 15.02 -15.36
C PHE A 186 -3.57 16.45 -14.87
N GLY A 187 -4.18 16.83 -13.75
CA GLY A 187 -4.11 18.20 -13.24
C GLY A 187 -4.79 19.23 -14.15
N CYS A 188 -5.72 18.76 -14.98
CA CYS A 188 -6.39 19.60 -15.99
C CYS A 188 -7.54 20.43 -15.38
N CYS A 189 -8.13 20.01 -14.27
CA CYS A 189 -9.26 20.67 -13.64
C CYS A 189 -9.34 20.35 -12.15
N ALA A 190 -9.98 21.24 -11.40
CA ALA A 190 -10.30 20.98 -10.00
C ALA A 190 -11.49 20.00 -9.93
N VAL A 191 -11.34 18.98 -9.09
CA VAL A 191 -12.44 18.05 -8.78
C VAL A 191 -13.20 18.62 -7.57
N PRO A 192 -14.47 19.02 -7.71
CA PRO A 192 -15.24 19.52 -6.59
C PRO A 192 -15.40 18.44 -5.50
N ALA A 193 -15.09 18.77 -4.26
CA ALA A 193 -15.24 17.81 -3.15
C ALA A 193 -16.68 17.25 -3.08
N ALA A 194 -17.69 18.04 -3.41
CA ALA A 194 -19.09 17.63 -3.44
C ALA A 194 -19.41 16.57 -4.52
N ALA A 195 -18.55 16.40 -5.54
CA ALA A 195 -18.73 15.40 -6.59
C ALA A 195 -18.20 14.00 -6.21
N ILE A 196 -17.33 13.93 -5.21
CA ILE A 196 -16.66 12.67 -4.85
C ILE A 196 -17.63 11.68 -4.22
N GLU A 197 -18.37 12.08 -3.20
CA GLU A 197 -19.29 11.16 -2.50
C GLU A 197 -20.38 10.57 -3.42
N PRO A 198 -21.05 11.34 -4.28
CA PRO A 198 -21.97 10.77 -5.27
C PRO A 198 -21.32 9.79 -6.24
N HIS A 199 -20.07 10.05 -6.69
CA HIS A 199 -19.33 9.16 -7.55
C HIS A 199 -19.05 7.82 -6.85
N LEU A 200 -18.56 7.85 -5.60
CA LEU A 200 -18.26 6.65 -4.84
C LEU A 200 -19.52 5.83 -4.56
N ALA A 201 -20.61 6.50 -4.14
CA ALA A 201 -21.89 5.83 -3.91
C ALA A 201 -22.44 5.17 -5.18
N ALA A 202 -22.42 5.87 -6.31
CA ALA A 202 -22.86 5.32 -7.60
C ALA A 202 -21.99 4.12 -8.05
N SER A 203 -20.68 4.17 -7.82
CA SER A 203 -19.76 3.07 -8.11
C SER A 203 -20.04 1.83 -7.26
N VAL A 204 -20.27 2.01 -5.96
CA VAL A 204 -20.65 0.93 -5.04
C VAL A 204 -22.00 0.33 -5.44
N ASP A 205 -22.99 1.16 -5.75
CA ASP A 205 -24.32 0.69 -6.15
C ASP A 205 -24.29 -0.04 -7.51
N MET A 206 -23.44 0.39 -8.44
CA MET A 206 -23.22 -0.31 -9.70
C MET A 206 -22.59 -1.68 -9.47
N PHE A 207 -21.55 -1.75 -8.61
CA PHE A 207 -20.89 -3.00 -8.24
C PHE A 207 -21.88 -4.00 -7.61
N LEU A 208 -22.65 -3.53 -6.62
CA LEU A 208 -23.65 -4.38 -5.96
C LEU A 208 -24.73 -4.87 -6.92
N ARG A 209 -25.21 -4.04 -7.85
CA ARG A 209 -26.18 -4.50 -8.88
C ARG A 209 -25.58 -5.54 -9.81
N ALA A 210 -24.30 -5.44 -10.15
CA ALA A 210 -23.64 -6.41 -11.03
C ALA A 210 -23.44 -7.78 -10.37
N TYR A 211 -23.25 -7.80 -9.05
CA TYR A 211 -22.89 -8.98 -8.29
C TYR A 211 -23.92 -9.36 -7.21
N ALA A 212 -25.14 -8.83 -7.26
CA ALA A 212 -26.21 -9.24 -6.37
C ALA A 212 -26.50 -10.76 -6.48
N ALA A 213 -26.65 -11.43 -5.33
CA ALA A 213 -27.16 -12.79 -5.33
C ALA A 213 -28.59 -12.81 -5.93
N ARG A 214 -28.89 -13.81 -6.74
CA ARG A 214 -30.18 -14.01 -7.41
C ARG A 214 -31.14 -14.81 -6.58
#